data_a10d2f22a8a28f1c2fccbabf25c7466c
#
_entry.id   a10d2f22a8a28f1c2fccbabf25c7466c
#
_cell.length_a   1.000
_cell.length_b   1.000
_cell.length_c   1.000
_cell.angle_alpha   90.00
_cell.angle_beta   90.00
_cell.angle_gamma   90.00
#
_symmetry.space_group_name_H-M   'P 1'
#
loop_
_entity.id
_entity.type
_entity.pdbx_description
1 polymer ?
#
loop_
_entity_poly.entity_id
_entity_poly.type
_entity_poly.pdbx_seq_one_letter_code
_entity_poly.pdbx_strand_id
1 'polypeptide(L)'
;MAFWKIYRKIIIAGLLAILCLISLSGCSVHPVIDSTSEKYTKTVESADGVIVKIPDYPKRIVTLTSAYDTVLLGLIDTSRIAAISSLVKYEGYSMEWEKAKQVKTQLYSYPFEKIVKLKPDLVLAPEYTSKDVIDGLRGMGIPTVVVDSGKTVESTIKI
;
A
#
# COMPACT_ATOMS: atom_id res chain seq x y z
N MET A 1 -57.19 -43.22 -27.78
CA MET A 1 -56.31 -43.37 -26.58
C MET A 1 -54.84 -43.44 -26.92
N ALA A 2 -54.40 -43.70 -28.12
CA ALA A 2 -52.99 -43.79 -28.50
C ALA A 2 -52.30 -42.42 -28.63
N PHE A 3 -52.96 -41.39 -29.13
CA PHE A 3 -52.40 -40.03 -29.32
C PHE A 3 -51.98 -39.36 -28.03
N TRP A 4 -52.70 -39.55 -26.95
CA TRP A 4 -52.40 -38.99 -25.64
C TRP A 4 -51.07 -39.54 -25.03
N LYS A 5 -50.80 -40.82 -25.28
CA LYS A 5 -49.53 -41.43 -24.78
C LYS A 5 -48.29 -40.94 -25.52
N ILE A 6 -48.45 -40.66 -26.85
CA ILE A 6 -47.33 -40.13 -27.66
C ILE A 6 -47.05 -38.69 -27.27
N TYR A 7 -48.06 -37.84 -27.09
CA TYR A 7 -47.95 -36.45 -26.72
C TYR A 7 -47.27 -36.29 -25.34
N ARG A 8 -47.65 -37.14 -24.39
CA ARG A 8 -47.05 -37.16 -23.06
C ARG A 8 -45.57 -37.53 -23.08
N LYS A 9 -45.15 -38.44 -23.96
CA LYS A 9 -43.73 -38.81 -24.14
C LYS A 9 -42.91 -37.67 -24.74
N ILE A 10 -43.45 -36.93 -25.67
CA ILE A 10 -42.79 -35.79 -26.32
C ILE A 10 -42.62 -34.64 -25.33
N ILE A 11 -43.62 -34.36 -24.49
CA ILE A 11 -43.51 -33.32 -23.44
C ILE A 11 -42.48 -33.70 -22.41
N ILE A 12 -42.43 -34.95 -21.96
CA ILE A 12 -41.46 -35.41 -20.96
C ILE A 12 -40.04 -35.37 -21.55
N ALA A 13 -39.86 -35.75 -22.82
CA ALA A 13 -38.56 -35.67 -23.49
C ALA A 13 -38.08 -34.19 -23.66
N GLY A 14 -39.03 -33.28 -23.99
CA GLY A 14 -38.74 -31.84 -24.09
C GLY A 14 -38.36 -31.21 -22.73
N LEU A 15 -39.06 -31.60 -21.66
CA LEU A 15 -38.76 -31.13 -20.30
C LEU A 15 -37.40 -31.63 -19.79
N LEU A 16 -37.04 -32.88 -20.11
CA LEU A 16 -35.72 -33.46 -19.80
C LEU A 16 -34.58 -32.78 -20.56
N ALA A 17 -34.81 -32.42 -21.83
CA ALA A 17 -33.81 -31.69 -22.63
C ALA A 17 -33.58 -30.27 -22.12
N ILE A 18 -34.63 -29.58 -21.67
CA ILE A 18 -34.51 -28.24 -21.05
C ILE A 18 -33.79 -28.30 -19.69
N LEU A 19 -34.04 -29.35 -18.90
CA LEU A 19 -33.37 -29.55 -17.61
C LEU A 19 -31.86 -29.82 -17.76
N CYS A 20 -31.47 -30.55 -18.84
CA CYS A 20 -30.03 -30.75 -19.16
C CYS A 20 -29.33 -29.48 -19.63
N LEU A 21 -30.01 -28.54 -20.29
CA LEU A 21 -29.42 -27.27 -20.73
C LEU A 21 -29.14 -26.30 -19.59
N ILE A 22 -29.89 -26.39 -18.50
CA ILE A 22 -29.72 -25.53 -17.30
C ILE A 22 -28.49 -25.97 -16.47
N SER A 23 -28.08 -27.23 -16.56
CA SER A 23 -26.93 -27.77 -15.81
C SER A 23 -25.56 -27.40 -16.40
N LEU A 24 -25.49 -26.77 -17.58
CA LEU A 24 -24.23 -26.32 -18.19
C LEU A 24 -23.89 -24.83 -17.89
N SER A 25 -24.76 -24.13 -17.18
CA SER A 25 -24.39 -22.81 -16.63
C SER A 25 -23.49 -23.00 -15.42
N GLY A 26 -22.34 -23.61 -15.65
CA GLY A 26 -21.25 -23.62 -14.70
C GLY A 26 -20.89 -22.17 -14.37
N CYS A 27 -21.23 -21.73 -13.16
CA CYS A 27 -20.69 -20.53 -12.58
C CYS A 27 -19.17 -20.66 -12.64
N SER A 28 -18.55 -20.03 -13.62
CA SER A 28 -17.12 -19.75 -13.58
C SER A 28 -16.91 -18.84 -12.36
N VAL A 29 -16.62 -19.43 -11.22
CA VAL A 29 -15.98 -18.71 -10.13
C VAL A 29 -14.63 -18.29 -10.71
N HIS A 30 -14.59 -17.11 -11.31
CA HIS A 30 -13.32 -16.44 -11.53
C HIS A 30 -12.75 -16.25 -10.14
N PRO A 31 -11.56 -16.80 -9.85
CA PRO A 31 -10.85 -16.37 -8.65
C PRO A 31 -10.76 -14.86 -8.78
N VAL A 32 -11.32 -14.13 -7.84
CA VAL A 32 -11.01 -12.72 -7.64
C VAL A 32 -9.53 -12.74 -7.30
N ILE A 33 -8.70 -12.56 -8.34
CA ILE A 33 -7.27 -12.28 -8.14
C ILE A 33 -7.30 -10.96 -7.40
N ASP A 34 -7.07 -11.04 -6.11
CA ASP A 34 -6.90 -9.88 -5.28
C ASP A 34 -5.74 -9.07 -5.87
N SER A 35 -6.08 -8.07 -6.69
CA SER A 35 -5.13 -7.17 -7.33
C SER A 35 -4.27 -6.41 -6.33
N THR A 36 -4.56 -6.57 -5.04
CA THR A 36 -3.79 -6.06 -3.92
C THR A 36 -2.50 -6.86 -3.72
N SER A 37 -2.45 -8.16 -4.12
CA SER A 37 -1.29 -9.01 -3.86
C SER A 37 -0.07 -8.72 -4.76
N GLU A 38 -0.28 -8.15 -5.96
CA GLU A 38 0.81 -7.75 -6.85
C GLU A 38 1.45 -6.39 -6.48
N LYS A 39 0.78 -5.60 -5.65
CA LYS A 39 1.24 -4.27 -5.27
C LYS A 39 2.40 -4.32 -4.26
N TYR A 40 2.48 -5.37 -3.44
CA TYR A 40 3.45 -5.48 -2.34
C TYR A 40 4.27 -6.75 -2.50
N THR A 41 5.54 -6.61 -2.81
CA THR A 41 6.43 -7.74 -3.13
C THR A 41 7.54 -7.95 -2.11
N LYS A 42 7.82 -6.94 -1.28
CA LYS A 42 8.84 -7.01 -0.22
C LYS A 42 8.21 -6.94 1.16
N THR A 43 8.86 -7.58 2.11
CA THR A 43 8.54 -7.47 3.54
C THR A 43 9.70 -6.86 4.28
N VAL A 44 9.39 -5.96 5.21
CA VAL A 44 10.38 -5.29 6.07
C VAL A 44 9.94 -5.49 7.51
N GLU A 45 10.86 -5.86 8.38
CA GLU A 45 10.66 -5.83 9.82
C GLU A 45 10.81 -4.39 10.30
N SER A 46 9.75 -3.87 10.87
CA SER A 46 9.68 -2.53 11.43
C SER A 46 10.25 -2.54 12.84
N ALA A 47 10.84 -1.43 13.31
CA ALA A 47 11.46 -1.34 14.63
C ALA A 47 10.48 -1.64 15.80
N ASP A 48 9.19 -1.55 15.57
CA ASP A 48 8.15 -1.96 16.51
C ASP A 48 7.80 -3.48 16.44
N GLY A 49 8.59 -4.27 15.71
CA GLY A 49 8.44 -5.73 15.55
C GLY A 49 7.35 -6.15 14.57
N VAL A 50 6.68 -5.22 13.89
CA VAL A 50 5.64 -5.52 12.91
C VAL A 50 6.26 -5.80 11.55
N ILE A 51 5.83 -6.90 10.90
CA ILE A 51 6.21 -7.19 9.51
C ILE A 51 5.32 -6.39 8.56
N VAL A 52 5.92 -5.46 7.85
CA VAL A 52 5.22 -4.57 6.91
C VAL A 52 5.49 -5.02 5.48
N LYS A 53 4.43 -5.21 4.70
CA LYS A 53 4.52 -5.45 3.26
C LYS A 53 4.64 -4.11 2.53
N ILE A 54 5.66 -3.94 1.71
CA ILE A 54 5.91 -2.71 0.95
C ILE A 54 5.97 -2.99 -0.55
N PRO A 55 5.70 -2.00 -1.42
CA PRO A 55 5.95 -2.13 -2.85
C PRO A 55 7.42 -2.46 -3.14
N ASP A 56 7.69 -3.21 -4.21
CA ASP A 56 9.07 -3.44 -4.65
C ASP A 56 9.79 -2.13 -4.99
N TYR A 57 9.05 -1.19 -5.56
CA TYR A 57 9.53 0.13 -5.93
C TYR A 57 8.55 1.22 -5.49
N PRO A 58 8.61 1.71 -4.24
CA PRO A 58 7.74 2.78 -3.76
C PRO A 58 7.92 4.06 -4.60
N LYS A 59 6.81 4.69 -4.98
CA LYS A 59 6.78 5.89 -5.84
C LYS A 59 6.22 7.13 -5.16
N ARG A 60 5.66 6.98 -3.97
CA ARG A 60 5.03 8.06 -3.19
C ARG A 60 5.41 7.97 -1.73
N ILE A 61 6.69 8.19 -1.46
CA ILE A 61 7.26 8.04 -0.12
C ILE A 61 7.02 9.33 0.67
N VAL A 62 6.62 9.17 1.93
CA VAL A 62 6.54 10.24 2.92
C VAL A 62 7.36 9.83 4.14
N THR A 63 8.19 10.71 4.64
CA THR A 63 8.85 10.54 5.92
C THR A 63 8.22 11.47 6.96
N LEU A 64 8.27 11.10 8.21
CA LEU A 64 7.72 11.91 9.30
C LEU A 64 8.80 12.66 10.08
N THR A 65 10.00 12.82 9.50
CA THR A 65 11.10 13.57 10.11
C THR A 65 12.07 14.11 9.06
N SER A 66 12.60 15.30 9.30
CA SER A 66 13.59 15.96 8.44
C SER A 66 14.90 15.16 8.29
N ALA A 67 15.27 14.37 9.28
CA ALA A 67 16.46 13.51 9.20
C ALA A 67 16.32 12.47 8.07
N TYR A 68 15.17 11.76 8.02
CA TYR A 68 14.92 10.77 6.95
C TYR A 68 14.68 11.43 5.59
N ASP A 69 14.11 12.64 5.54
CA ASP A 69 14.02 13.41 4.31
C ASP A 69 15.40 13.64 3.70
N THR A 70 16.37 14.06 4.52
CA THR A 70 17.74 14.29 4.06
C THR A 70 18.38 13.02 3.50
N VAL A 71 18.21 11.89 4.19
CA VAL A 71 18.71 10.58 3.73
C VAL A 71 18.07 10.19 2.40
N LEU A 72 16.74 10.29 2.29
CA LEU A 72 16.03 9.93 1.05
C LEU A 72 16.45 10.84 -0.12
N LEU A 73 16.58 12.15 0.09
CA LEU A 73 17.03 13.09 -0.93
C LEU A 73 18.43 12.74 -1.46
N GLY A 74 19.29 12.16 -0.63
CA GLY A 74 20.59 11.67 -1.04
C GLY A 74 20.57 10.34 -1.81
N LEU A 75 19.58 9.50 -1.56
CA LEU A 75 19.55 8.11 -2.04
C LEU A 75 18.65 7.86 -3.24
N ILE A 76 17.56 8.62 -3.40
CA ILE A 76 16.53 8.33 -4.41
C ILE A 76 16.17 9.57 -5.23
N ASP A 77 15.51 9.35 -6.36
CA ASP A 77 14.96 10.43 -7.18
C ASP A 77 13.84 11.18 -6.44
N THR A 78 13.87 12.51 -6.51
CA THR A 78 12.90 13.39 -5.83
C THR A 78 11.46 13.20 -6.32
N SER A 79 11.28 12.70 -7.55
CA SER A 79 9.95 12.37 -8.11
C SER A 79 9.22 11.27 -7.33
N ARG A 80 9.96 10.46 -6.56
CA ARG A 80 9.41 9.40 -5.70
C ARG A 80 9.01 9.89 -4.30
N ILE A 81 9.33 11.13 -3.97
CA ILE A 81 9.06 11.70 -2.65
C ILE A 81 7.79 12.54 -2.74
N ALA A 82 6.73 12.10 -2.05
CA ALA A 82 5.43 12.77 -2.10
C ALA A 82 5.38 14.06 -1.28
N ALA A 83 6.11 14.10 -0.16
CA ALA A 83 6.25 15.29 0.67
C ALA A 83 7.47 15.17 1.58
N ILE A 84 8.01 16.31 1.96
CA ILE A 84 9.13 16.46 2.90
C ILE A 84 8.85 17.56 3.93
N SER A 85 9.66 17.61 4.98
CA SER A 85 9.69 18.74 5.91
C SER A 85 10.06 20.03 5.18
N SER A 86 9.39 21.12 5.50
CA SER A 86 9.74 22.44 4.99
C SER A 86 11.12 22.94 5.49
N LEU A 87 11.67 22.31 6.53
CA LEU A 87 12.98 22.70 7.08
C LEU A 87 14.14 22.26 6.18
N VAL A 88 14.04 21.11 5.52
CA VAL A 88 15.16 20.54 4.74
C VAL A 88 15.54 21.34 3.48
N LYS A 89 14.75 22.32 3.08
CA LYS A 89 15.08 23.20 1.96
C LYS A 89 16.08 24.31 2.31
N TYR A 90 16.43 24.44 3.59
CA TYR A 90 17.39 25.45 4.05
C TYR A 90 18.75 24.84 4.25
N GLU A 91 19.80 25.52 3.78
CA GLU A 91 21.19 25.07 3.82
C GLU A 91 21.66 24.62 5.22
N GLY A 92 21.25 25.31 6.28
CA GLY A 92 21.60 24.97 7.65
C GLY A 92 20.90 23.72 8.23
N TYR A 93 19.93 23.13 7.51
CA TYR A 93 19.14 21.99 8.00
C TYR A 93 19.37 20.70 7.23
N SER A 94 19.87 20.76 6.01
CA SER A 94 20.09 19.57 5.19
C SER A 94 21.24 19.78 4.22
N MET A 95 22.07 18.76 4.05
CA MET A 95 23.10 18.75 3.01
C MET A 95 22.48 18.64 1.60
N GLU A 96 21.24 18.16 1.49
CA GLU A 96 20.50 17.97 0.23
C GLU A 96 19.47 19.09 -0.02
N TRP A 97 19.68 20.28 0.55
CA TRP A 97 18.73 21.39 0.50
C TRP A 97 18.38 21.83 -0.93
N GLU A 98 19.30 21.73 -1.88
CA GLU A 98 19.03 22.06 -3.29
C GLU A 98 18.05 21.03 -3.92
N LYS A 99 18.23 19.73 -3.66
CA LYS A 99 17.28 18.72 -4.11
C LYS A 99 15.93 18.85 -3.40
N ALA A 100 15.92 19.25 -2.16
CA ALA A 100 14.69 19.46 -1.39
C ALA A 100 13.77 20.48 -2.04
N LYS A 101 14.30 21.51 -2.71
CA LYS A 101 13.51 22.52 -3.44
C LYS A 101 12.72 21.93 -4.62
N GLN A 102 13.12 20.78 -5.15
CA GLN A 102 12.45 20.10 -6.26
C GLN A 102 11.19 19.35 -5.81
N VAL A 103 11.08 19.02 -4.52
CA VAL A 103 9.89 18.35 -3.98
C VAL A 103 8.77 19.37 -3.79
N LYS A 104 7.67 19.17 -4.50
CA LYS A 104 6.56 20.15 -4.57
C LYS A 104 5.85 20.35 -3.24
N THR A 105 5.65 19.27 -2.48
CA THR A 105 4.90 19.34 -1.23
C THR A 105 5.85 19.42 -0.05
N GLN A 106 5.73 20.48 0.71
CA GLN A 106 6.52 20.73 1.91
C GLN A 106 5.61 20.94 3.10
N LEU A 107 5.90 20.30 4.22
CA LEU A 107 5.08 20.26 5.41
C LEU A 107 5.84 20.83 6.61
N TYR A 108 5.21 21.70 7.38
CA TYR A 108 5.73 22.15 8.68
C TYR A 108 5.46 21.13 9.80
N SER A 109 4.41 20.33 9.63
CA SER A 109 3.98 19.28 10.54
C SER A 109 3.32 18.17 9.74
N TYR A 110 3.22 16.97 10.33
CA TYR A 110 2.70 15.77 9.68
C TYR A 110 1.35 15.35 10.29
N PRO A 111 0.28 16.16 10.21
CA PRO A 111 -1.02 15.75 10.71
C PRO A 111 -1.55 14.58 9.87
N PHE A 112 -2.20 13.65 10.54
CA PHE A 112 -2.69 12.39 9.98
C PHE A 112 -3.45 12.57 8.65
N GLU A 113 -4.39 13.53 8.62
CA GLU A 113 -5.22 13.79 7.44
C GLU A 113 -4.41 14.29 6.24
N LYS A 114 -3.35 15.06 6.47
CA LYS A 114 -2.46 15.51 5.39
C LYS A 114 -1.66 14.35 4.82
N ILE A 115 -1.15 13.45 5.69
CA ILE A 115 -0.43 12.26 5.24
C ILE A 115 -1.35 11.40 4.37
N VAL A 116 -2.57 11.12 4.85
CA VAL A 116 -3.55 10.31 4.11
C VAL A 116 -3.91 10.93 2.75
N LYS A 117 -4.10 12.25 2.69
CA LYS A 117 -4.39 12.97 1.42
C LYS A 117 -3.27 12.86 0.38
N LEU A 118 -2.04 12.69 0.80
CA LEU A 118 -0.90 12.47 -0.10
C LEU A 118 -0.94 11.09 -0.77
N LYS A 119 -1.78 10.17 -0.28
CA LYS A 119 -1.89 8.79 -0.77
C LYS A 119 -0.52 8.12 -0.92
N PRO A 120 0.28 8.08 0.15
CA PRO A 120 1.61 7.47 0.09
C PRO A 120 1.49 5.97 -0.12
N ASP A 121 2.48 5.40 -0.78
CA ASP A 121 2.65 3.95 -0.90
C ASP A 121 3.73 3.41 0.06
N LEU A 122 4.42 4.31 0.76
CA LEU A 122 5.31 4.02 1.87
C LEU A 122 5.42 5.23 2.80
N VAL A 123 5.27 5.00 4.11
CA VAL A 123 5.57 5.98 5.15
C VAL A 123 6.71 5.47 6.01
N LEU A 124 7.71 6.32 6.25
CA LEU A 124 8.80 6.07 7.19
C LEU A 124 8.57 6.95 8.42
N ALA A 125 8.32 6.31 9.55
CA ALA A 125 8.02 6.97 10.81
C ALA A 125 9.16 6.76 11.82
N PRO A 126 9.61 7.80 12.53
CA PRO A 126 10.54 7.60 13.64
C PRO A 126 9.84 6.92 14.83
N GLU A 127 10.61 6.22 15.65
CA GLU A 127 10.12 5.45 16.80
C GLU A 127 9.31 6.27 17.83
N TYR A 128 9.51 7.58 17.87
CA TYR A 128 8.77 8.49 18.76
C TYR A 128 7.43 8.97 18.16
N THR A 129 7.07 8.49 16.96
CA THR A 129 5.73 8.74 16.39
C THR A 129 4.67 8.05 17.25
N SER A 130 3.57 8.76 17.53
CA SER A 130 2.50 8.16 18.35
C SER A 130 1.95 6.88 17.71
N LYS A 131 1.68 5.89 18.56
CA LYS A 131 1.12 4.60 18.13
C LYS A 131 -0.20 4.77 17.37
N ASP A 132 -1.04 5.71 17.78
CA ASP A 132 -2.32 5.96 17.13
C ASP A 132 -2.17 6.41 15.67
N VAL A 133 -1.14 7.21 15.38
CA VAL A 133 -0.84 7.63 13.99
C VAL A 133 -0.34 6.43 13.17
N ILE A 134 0.56 5.63 13.73
CA ILE A 134 1.11 4.45 13.04
C ILE A 134 0.00 3.44 12.75
N ASP A 135 -0.79 3.08 13.77
CA ASP A 135 -1.88 2.12 13.65
C ASP A 135 -2.99 2.63 12.72
N GLY A 136 -3.30 3.93 12.80
CA GLY A 136 -4.26 4.56 11.90
C GLY A 136 -3.85 4.49 10.43
N LEU A 137 -2.58 4.80 10.11
CA LEU A 137 -2.06 4.70 8.75
C LEU A 137 -2.09 3.24 8.24
N ARG A 138 -1.63 2.30 9.06
CA ARG A 138 -1.66 0.86 8.75
C ARG A 138 -3.10 0.36 8.56
N GLY A 139 -4.03 0.79 9.43
CA GLY A 139 -5.46 0.46 9.33
C GLY A 139 -6.13 0.96 8.05
N MET A 140 -5.60 2.03 7.44
CA MET A 140 -6.01 2.52 6.13
C MET A 140 -5.29 1.83 4.96
N GLY A 141 -4.49 0.79 5.22
CA GLY A 141 -3.73 0.06 4.21
C GLY A 141 -2.52 0.82 3.69
N ILE A 142 -2.03 1.83 4.42
CA ILE A 142 -0.82 2.58 4.07
C ILE A 142 0.38 1.88 4.73
N PRO A 143 1.33 1.31 3.95
CA PRO A 143 2.52 0.72 4.49
C PRO A 143 3.31 1.73 5.33
N THR A 144 3.41 1.48 6.62
CA THR A 144 4.10 2.37 7.56
C THR A 144 5.16 1.58 8.31
N VAL A 145 6.42 1.90 8.05
CA VAL A 145 7.59 1.31 8.68
C VAL A 145 8.10 2.25 9.74
N VAL A 146 8.18 1.76 10.96
CA VAL A 146 8.86 2.46 12.05
C VAL A 146 10.36 2.18 11.91
N VAL A 147 11.16 3.23 11.91
CA VAL A 147 12.60 3.15 11.77
C VAL A 147 13.25 3.56 13.10
N ASP A 148 14.19 2.75 13.56
CA ASP A 148 14.99 3.08 14.75
C ASP A 148 15.87 4.30 14.43
N SER A 149 15.89 5.27 15.31
CA SER A 149 16.69 6.49 15.17
C SER A 149 18.20 6.30 15.50
N GLY A 150 18.59 5.08 15.87
CA GLY A 150 19.99 4.79 16.19
C GLY A 150 20.45 5.49 17.48
N LYS A 151 20.06 4.97 18.63
CA LYS A 151 20.42 5.56 19.95
C LYS A 151 21.87 5.32 20.33
N THR A 152 22.54 4.35 19.71
CA THR A 152 23.95 4.02 19.93
C THR A 152 24.68 3.91 18.61
N VAL A 153 26.02 4.02 18.65
CA VAL A 153 26.85 3.83 17.45
C VAL A 153 26.60 2.46 16.83
N GLU A 154 26.47 1.42 17.66
CA GLU A 154 26.21 0.06 17.20
C GLU A 154 24.85 -0.10 16.53
N SER A 155 23.80 0.56 17.06
CA SER A 155 22.46 0.53 16.44
C SER A 155 22.45 1.30 15.12
N THR A 156 23.21 2.40 15.02
CA THR A 156 23.33 3.19 13.78
C THR A 156 24.01 2.41 12.65
N ILE A 157 25.01 1.56 12.98
CA ILE A 157 25.75 0.75 11.99
C ILE A 157 24.88 -0.41 11.46
N LYS A 158 23.85 -0.86 12.20
CA LYS A 158 22.95 -1.95 11.81
C LYS A 158 21.79 -1.52 10.93
N ILE A 159 21.59 -0.23 10.73
CA ILE A 159 20.59 0.33 9.84
C ILE A 159 21.10 0.29 8.41
#